data_76d0ff38b267f625235e6c554b7b4089
#
_entry.id   76d0ff38b267f625235e6c554b7b4089
#
_cell.length_a   1.000
_cell.length_b   1.000
_cell.length_c   1.000
_cell.angle_alpha   90.00
_cell.angle_beta   90.00
_cell.angle_gamma   90.00
#
_symmetry.space_group_name_H-M   'P 1'
#
loop_
_entity.id
_entity.type
_entity.pdbx_description
1 polymer ?
#
loop_
_entity_poly.entity_id
_entity_poly.type
_entity_poly.pdbx_seq_one_letter_code
_entity_poly.pdbx_strand_id
1 'polypeptide(L)'
;MQGENEMDGSMFIGTWWSLVPPLLAIVLALVTKEVYSSLFIGVAAGALLYTGFHPWNAFVAFFDIMKNSMNLNILIFDVLLGMIIVLMSKSGGSAAYGKWAGSKIKTKKSAMLATTGLGILIFVDDYFNCLTVGSVMRPVTDRYKVSRAKLAYIIDATAAPVCIIAPISSWAAAVNSYVPDDAGITGFQLFLSTIPYNLYAILTLVMVVFIIMTGLDFGLMKVHERNAARGDLFTSGGEEFDQVKDEEISALSLIHISEPTRP
;
A
#
# COMPACT_ATOMS: atom_id res chain seq x y z
N MET A 1 22.82 -19.85 41.20
CA MET A 1 23.67 -18.77 40.69
C MET A 1 23.14 -18.41 39.30
N GLN A 2 22.04 -17.68 39.28
CA GLN A 2 21.54 -17.04 38.10
C GLN A 2 22.26 -15.69 38.01
N GLY A 3 23.27 -15.61 37.15
CA GLY A 3 23.93 -14.36 36.82
C GLY A 3 22.97 -13.55 35.92
N GLU A 4 22.42 -12.53 36.47
CA GLU A 4 21.79 -11.44 35.74
C GLU A 4 22.87 -10.79 34.86
N ASN A 5 22.97 -11.22 33.63
CA ASN A 5 23.50 -10.37 32.58
C ASN A 5 22.38 -9.35 32.24
N GLU A 6 22.21 -8.37 33.11
CA GLU A 6 21.58 -7.10 32.70
C GLU A 6 22.40 -6.63 31.51
N MET A 7 21.79 -6.71 30.32
CA MET A 7 22.39 -6.18 29.12
C MET A 7 22.52 -4.67 29.30
N ASP A 8 23.77 -4.21 29.40
CA ASP A 8 24.14 -2.81 29.60
C ASP A 8 23.84 -1.95 28.35
N GLY A 9 22.70 -2.22 27.71
CA GLY A 9 22.16 -1.48 26.58
C GLY A 9 21.52 -0.15 26.96
N SER A 10 21.44 0.13 28.27
CA SER A 10 20.76 1.33 28.78
C SER A 10 21.42 2.66 28.35
N MET A 11 22.71 2.63 27.99
CA MET A 11 23.49 3.84 27.66
C MET A 11 22.98 4.59 26.40
N PHE A 12 22.37 3.88 25.44
CA PHE A 12 21.92 4.44 24.17
C PHE A 12 20.39 4.60 24.10
N ILE A 13 19.63 3.95 24.97
CA ILE A 13 18.17 4.00 25.04
C ILE A 13 17.72 5.38 25.52
N GLY A 14 16.77 6.00 24.82
CA GLY A 14 16.26 7.32 25.17
C GLY A 14 17.22 8.49 24.89
N THR A 15 18.34 8.22 24.20
CA THR A 15 19.30 9.24 23.76
C THR A 15 19.15 9.53 22.26
N TRP A 16 19.86 10.54 21.78
CA TRP A 16 19.95 10.85 20.34
C TRP A 16 20.45 9.69 19.49
N TRP A 17 21.19 8.74 20.06
CA TRP A 17 21.66 7.54 19.39
C TRP A 17 20.53 6.61 18.97
N SER A 18 19.38 6.67 19.63
CA SER A 18 18.19 5.91 19.23
C SER A 18 17.64 6.31 17.86
N LEU A 19 17.99 7.51 17.37
CA LEU A 19 17.58 7.98 16.04
C LEU A 19 18.51 7.48 14.92
N VAL A 20 19.70 6.99 15.25
CA VAL A 20 20.70 6.56 14.25
C VAL A 20 20.20 5.38 13.41
N PRO A 21 19.65 4.28 13.96
CA PRO A 21 19.15 3.16 13.16
C PRO A 21 18.07 3.55 12.14
N PRO A 22 16.98 4.25 12.51
CA PRO A 22 15.96 4.64 11.55
C PRO A 22 16.49 5.64 10.50
N LEU A 23 17.32 6.60 10.89
CA LEU A 23 17.94 7.54 9.95
C LEU A 23 18.86 6.81 8.97
N LEU A 24 19.68 5.86 9.45
CA LEU A 24 20.54 5.04 8.62
C LEU A 24 19.70 4.26 7.59
N ALA A 25 18.62 3.61 8.01
CA ALA A 25 17.73 2.88 7.12
C ALA A 25 17.14 3.78 6.02
N ILE A 26 16.65 4.98 6.41
CA ILE A 26 16.07 5.94 5.46
C ILE A 26 17.13 6.44 4.46
N VAL A 27 18.28 6.86 4.94
CA VAL A 27 19.37 7.37 4.08
C VAL A 27 19.83 6.28 3.12
N LEU A 28 20.05 5.05 3.61
CA LEU A 28 20.44 3.94 2.75
C LEU A 28 19.36 3.63 1.71
N ALA A 29 18.08 3.61 2.09
CA ALA A 29 16.97 3.36 1.16
C ALA A 29 16.91 4.43 0.05
N LEU A 30 17.15 5.68 0.37
CA LEU A 30 17.18 6.78 -0.61
C LEU A 30 18.38 6.68 -1.56
N VAL A 31 19.54 6.28 -1.05
CA VAL A 31 20.80 6.18 -1.84
C VAL A 31 20.82 4.93 -2.70
N THR A 32 20.49 3.77 -2.10
CA THR A 32 20.58 2.47 -2.79
C THR A 32 19.34 2.16 -3.63
N LYS A 33 18.20 2.82 -3.34
CA LYS A 33 16.87 2.52 -3.85
C LYS A 33 16.38 1.09 -3.50
N GLU A 34 17.03 0.47 -2.54
CA GLU A 34 16.76 -0.88 -2.04
C GLU A 34 16.25 -0.81 -0.60
N VAL A 35 14.94 -1.02 -0.41
CA VAL A 35 14.30 -0.83 0.89
C VAL A 35 14.63 -1.99 1.84
N TYR A 36 14.58 -3.25 1.38
CA TYR A 36 14.75 -4.42 2.25
C TYR A 36 16.13 -4.50 2.88
N SER A 37 17.18 -4.36 2.06
CA SER A 37 18.56 -4.35 2.55
C SER A 37 18.83 -3.18 3.47
N SER A 38 18.26 -2.01 3.17
CA SER A 38 18.42 -0.80 4.00
C SER A 38 17.76 -0.95 5.37
N LEU A 39 16.55 -1.51 5.43
CA LEU A 39 15.86 -1.81 6.67
C LEU A 39 16.60 -2.87 7.48
N PHE A 40 17.11 -3.93 6.83
CA PHE A 40 17.89 -4.95 7.51
C PHE A 40 19.14 -4.35 8.17
N ILE A 41 19.90 -3.51 7.46
CA ILE A 41 21.08 -2.83 8.00
C ILE A 41 20.66 -1.90 9.17
N GLY A 42 19.55 -1.16 9.03
CA GLY A 42 19.05 -0.31 10.10
C GLY A 42 18.71 -1.10 11.37
N VAL A 43 18.00 -2.23 11.22
CA VAL A 43 17.65 -3.09 12.37
C VAL A 43 18.92 -3.73 12.98
N ALA A 44 19.87 -4.18 12.16
CA ALA A 44 21.14 -4.72 12.65
C ALA A 44 21.96 -3.65 13.42
N ALA A 45 21.99 -2.41 12.91
CA ALA A 45 22.63 -1.30 13.62
C ALA A 45 21.91 -1.00 14.95
N GLY A 46 20.58 -1.05 14.96
CA GLY A 46 19.78 -0.92 16.19
C GLY A 46 20.08 -1.99 17.21
N ALA A 47 20.18 -3.24 16.79
CA ALA A 47 20.53 -4.36 17.66
C ALA A 47 21.96 -4.21 18.25
N LEU A 48 22.92 -3.73 17.45
CA LEU A 48 24.27 -3.44 17.92
C LEU A 48 24.30 -2.32 18.96
N LEU A 49 23.57 -1.24 18.75
CA LEU A 49 23.46 -0.15 19.73
C LEU A 49 22.74 -0.61 20.99
N TYR A 50 21.66 -1.40 20.84
CA TYR A 50 20.90 -1.94 21.96
C TYR A 50 21.75 -2.81 22.89
N THR A 51 22.73 -3.53 22.35
CA THR A 51 23.60 -4.46 23.11
C THR A 51 24.98 -3.88 23.43
N GLY A 52 25.18 -2.57 23.30
CA GLY A 52 26.48 -1.94 23.61
C GLY A 52 27.63 -2.42 22.72
N PHE A 53 27.36 -2.63 21.42
CA PHE A 53 28.33 -3.12 20.42
C PHE A 53 28.88 -4.54 20.67
N HIS A 54 28.14 -5.42 21.38
CA HIS A 54 28.49 -6.83 21.50
C HIS A 54 27.89 -7.64 20.33
N PRO A 55 28.67 -8.13 19.36
CA PRO A 55 28.13 -8.72 18.13
C PRO A 55 27.27 -9.96 18.37
N TRP A 56 27.67 -10.83 19.31
CA TRP A 56 26.92 -12.04 19.64
C TRP A 56 25.57 -11.71 20.30
N ASN A 57 25.58 -10.81 21.26
CA ASN A 57 24.34 -10.35 21.89
C ASN A 57 23.43 -9.62 20.92
N ALA A 58 24.01 -8.83 19.99
CA ALA A 58 23.25 -8.17 18.93
C ALA A 58 22.57 -9.18 18.00
N PHE A 59 23.28 -10.25 17.63
CA PHE A 59 22.70 -11.32 16.83
C PHE A 59 21.53 -12.00 17.55
N VAL A 60 21.71 -12.36 18.81
CA VAL A 60 20.63 -12.95 19.62
C VAL A 60 19.45 -11.98 19.77
N ALA A 61 19.72 -10.74 20.14
CA ALA A 61 18.68 -9.70 20.30
C ALA A 61 17.91 -9.43 19.00
N PHE A 62 18.60 -9.45 17.85
CA PHE A 62 17.96 -9.31 16.55
C PHE A 62 16.88 -10.37 16.32
N PHE A 63 17.21 -11.65 16.56
CA PHE A 63 16.27 -12.74 16.37
C PHE A 63 15.17 -12.78 17.43
N ASP A 64 15.50 -12.43 18.68
CA ASP A 64 14.51 -12.37 19.75
C ASP A 64 13.49 -11.25 19.51
N ILE A 65 13.95 -10.07 19.12
CA ILE A 65 13.06 -8.96 18.75
C ILE A 65 12.20 -9.34 17.55
N MET A 66 12.79 -9.92 16.51
CA MET A 66 12.07 -10.37 15.33
C MET A 66 10.97 -11.38 15.69
N LYS A 67 11.31 -12.39 16.50
CA LYS A 67 10.37 -13.42 16.97
C LYS A 67 9.22 -12.81 17.78
N ASN A 68 9.52 -11.90 18.69
CA ASN A 68 8.53 -11.28 19.58
C ASN A 68 7.67 -10.23 18.87
N SER A 69 8.17 -9.63 17.78
CA SER A 69 7.43 -8.67 16.95
C SER A 69 6.57 -9.34 15.89
N MET A 70 6.72 -10.65 15.65
CA MET A 70 5.91 -11.38 14.68
C MET A 70 4.48 -11.57 15.20
N ASN A 71 3.53 -10.92 14.55
CA ASN A 71 2.10 -11.16 14.78
C ASN A 71 1.58 -12.18 13.78
N LEU A 72 1.35 -13.41 14.22
CA LEU A 72 0.89 -14.51 13.37
C LEU A 72 -0.48 -14.20 12.72
N ASN A 73 -1.35 -13.48 13.42
CA ASN A 73 -2.66 -13.12 12.89
C ASN A 73 -2.54 -12.18 11.67
N ILE A 74 -1.60 -11.23 11.71
CA ILE A 74 -1.33 -10.33 10.59
C ILE A 74 -0.76 -11.13 9.41
N LEU A 75 0.19 -12.04 9.65
CA LEU A 75 0.75 -12.89 8.59
C LEU A 75 -0.32 -13.77 7.91
N ILE A 76 -1.20 -14.38 8.70
CA ILE A 76 -2.32 -15.18 8.16
C ILE A 76 -3.27 -14.29 7.37
N PHE A 77 -3.59 -13.11 7.88
CA PHE A 77 -4.44 -12.13 7.18
C PHE A 77 -3.83 -11.75 5.82
N ASP A 78 -2.55 -11.42 5.77
CA ASP A 78 -1.86 -11.01 4.53
C ASP A 78 -1.84 -12.14 3.50
N VAL A 79 -1.59 -13.39 3.93
CA VAL A 79 -1.62 -14.56 3.05
C VAL A 79 -3.03 -14.79 2.49
N LEU A 80 -4.06 -14.74 3.32
CA LEU A 80 -5.45 -14.89 2.89
C LEU A 80 -5.87 -13.77 1.95
N LEU A 81 -5.48 -12.54 2.25
CA LEU A 81 -5.73 -11.38 1.41
C LEU A 81 -5.06 -11.53 0.03
N GLY A 82 -3.77 -11.93 0.01
CA GLY A 82 -3.05 -12.21 -1.23
C GLY A 82 -3.72 -13.30 -2.08
N MET A 83 -4.23 -14.37 -1.46
CA MET A 83 -5.00 -15.39 -2.15
C MET A 83 -6.29 -14.83 -2.77
N ILE A 84 -7.03 -14.00 -2.05
CA ILE A 84 -8.26 -13.34 -2.56
C ILE A 84 -7.94 -12.45 -3.76
N ILE A 85 -6.86 -11.67 -3.71
CA ILE A 85 -6.40 -10.81 -4.83
C ILE A 85 -6.14 -11.65 -6.08
N VAL A 86 -5.37 -12.74 -5.93
CA VAL A 86 -5.03 -13.63 -7.05
C VAL A 86 -6.29 -14.28 -7.62
N LEU A 87 -7.20 -14.78 -6.77
CA LEU A 87 -8.45 -15.38 -7.20
C LEU A 87 -9.34 -14.37 -7.93
N MET A 88 -9.46 -13.14 -7.43
CA MET A 88 -10.25 -12.10 -8.08
C MET A 88 -9.68 -11.70 -9.45
N SER A 89 -8.35 -11.61 -9.57
CA SER A 89 -7.70 -11.36 -10.85
C SER A 89 -7.92 -12.50 -11.84
N LYS A 90 -7.73 -13.76 -11.40
CA LYS A 90 -7.92 -14.96 -12.23
C LYS A 90 -9.38 -15.22 -12.60
N SER A 91 -10.34 -14.84 -11.75
CA SER A 91 -11.77 -15.01 -12.04
C SER A 91 -12.32 -14.04 -13.10
N GLY A 92 -11.51 -13.10 -13.58
CA GLY A 92 -11.96 -12.07 -14.50
C GLY A 92 -12.92 -11.04 -13.89
N GLY A 93 -13.08 -11.05 -12.55
CA GLY A 93 -13.96 -10.13 -11.82
C GLY A 93 -13.59 -8.67 -12.08
N SER A 94 -12.31 -8.36 -12.06
CA SER A 94 -11.80 -7.02 -12.37
C SER A 94 -12.18 -6.56 -13.79
N ALA A 95 -12.04 -7.41 -14.79
CA ALA A 95 -12.40 -7.11 -16.17
C ALA A 95 -13.93 -6.94 -16.37
N ALA A 96 -14.72 -7.78 -15.72
CA ALA A 96 -16.18 -7.68 -15.74
C ALA A 96 -16.67 -6.37 -15.11
N TYR A 97 -16.11 -6.00 -13.97
CA TYR A 97 -16.40 -4.72 -13.32
C TYR A 97 -15.98 -3.53 -14.19
N GLY A 98 -14.80 -3.59 -14.81
CA GLY A 98 -14.31 -2.55 -15.73
C GLY A 98 -15.25 -2.36 -16.94
N LYS A 99 -15.78 -3.44 -17.53
CA LYS A 99 -16.79 -3.38 -18.59
C LYS A 99 -18.10 -2.73 -18.11
N TRP A 100 -18.59 -3.14 -16.94
CA TRP A 100 -19.80 -2.56 -16.35
C TRP A 100 -19.62 -1.08 -16.02
N ALA A 101 -18.55 -0.71 -15.33
CA ALA A 101 -18.23 0.68 -15.00
C ALA A 101 -18.06 1.55 -16.27
N GLY A 102 -17.34 1.02 -17.27
CA GLY A 102 -17.15 1.69 -18.56
C GLY A 102 -18.45 1.99 -19.31
N SER A 103 -19.52 1.21 -19.12
CA SER A 103 -20.82 1.47 -19.71
C SER A 103 -21.58 2.64 -19.08
N LYS A 104 -21.29 2.97 -17.81
CA LYS A 104 -21.93 4.04 -17.04
C LYS A 104 -21.16 5.36 -17.09
N ILE A 105 -19.86 5.29 -17.33
CA ILE A 105 -18.95 6.43 -17.35
C ILE A 105 -19.01 7.09 -18.75
N LYS A 106 -19.20 8.41 -18.78
CA LYS A 106 -19.34 9.16 -20.05
C LYS A 106 -18.31 10.27 -20.23
N THR A 107 -17.59 10.64 -19.19
CA THR A 107 -16.66 11.80 -19.22
C THR A 107 -15.36 11.47 -18.48
N LYS A 108 -14.29 12.22 -18.81
CA LYS A 108 -13.00 12.14 -18.11
C LYS A 108 -13.16 12.35 -16.60
N LYS A 109 -13.94 13.36 -16.18
CA LYS A 109 -14.20 13.63 -14.76
C LYS A 109 -14.95 12.48 -14.09
N SER A 110 -15.96 11.90 -14.75
CA SER A 110 -16.68 10.76 -14.18
C SER A 110 -15.82 9.51 -14.09
N ALA A 111 -14.85 9.31 -15.00
CA ALA A 111 -13.89 8.21 -14.89
C ALA A 111 -13.00 8.37 -13.65
N MET A 112 -12.45 9.55 -13.42
CA MET A 112 -11.63 9.84 -12.24
C MET A 112 -12.43 9.76 -10.94
N LEU A 113 -13.67 10.29 -10.89
CA LEU A 113 -14.55 10.17 -9.72
C LEU A 113 -14.95 8.73 -9.45
N ALA A 114 -15.20 7.93 -10.49
CA ALA A 114 -15.49 6.51 -10.33
C ALA A 114 -14.27 5.75 -9.78
N THR A 115 -13.06 6.12 -10.21
CA THR A 115 -11.80 5.59 -9.64
C THR A 115 -11.70 5.93 -8.15
N THR A 116 -11.91 7.18 -7.80
CA THR A 116 -11.93 7.65 -6.40
C THR A 116 -13.00 6.92 -5.58
N GLY A 117 -14.23 6.83 -6.11
CA GLY A 117 -15.32 6.13 -5.44
C GLY A 117 -15.04 4.65 -5.21
N LEU A 118 -14.43 3.97 -6.20
CA LEU A 118 -14.01 2.58 -6.04
C LEU A 118 -12.90 2.45 -5.00
N GLY A 119 -11.93 3.37 -5.01
CA GLY A 119 -10.88 3.42 -3.99
C GLY A 119 -11.44 3.60 -2.57
N ILE A 120 -12.47 4.43 -2.40
CA ILE A 120 -13.16 4.58 -1.11
C ILE A 120 -13.92 3.31 -0.70
N LEU A 121 -14.53 2.60 -1.66
CA LEU A 121 -15.28 1.37 -1.38
C LEU A 121 -14.38 0.20 -0.97
N ILE A 122 -13.14 0.16 -1.47
CA ILE A 122 -12.16 -0.90 -1.14
C ILE A 122 -11.25 -0.41 -0.01
N PHE A 123 -11.80 -0.26 1.17
CA PHE A 123 -11.12 0.31 2.34
C PHE A 123 -10.43 -0.71 3.25
N VAL A 124 -10.51 -1.99 2.94
CA VAL A 124 -10.04 -3.06 3.82
C VAL A 124 -8.52 -3.06 3.93
N ASP A 125 -7.84 -2.87 2.80
CA ASP A 125 -6.39 -2.87 2.72
C ASP A 125 -5.90 -2.01 1.54
N ASP A 126 -4.83 -1.26 1.74
CA ASP A 126 -4.31 -0.32 0.76
C ASP A 126 -3.62 -1.00 -0.44
N TYR A 127 -2.90 -2.10 -0.23
CA TYR A 127 -2.33 -2.88 -1.33
C TYR A 127 -3.41 -3.50 -2.21
N PHE A 128 -4.41 -4.10 -1.57
CA PHE A 128 -5.56 -4.65 -2.29
C PHE A 128 -6.30 -3.56 -3.05
N ASN A 129 -6.48 -2.40 -2.45
CA ASN A 129 -7.05 -1.22 -3.09
C ASN A 129 -6.25 -0.85 -4.35
N CYS A 130 -4.95 -0.60 -4.21
CA CYS A 130 -4.09 -0.19 -5.32
C CYS A 130 -4.13 -1.17 -6.50
N LEU A 131 -3.98 -2.45 -6.24
CA LEU A 131 -3.97 -3.50 -7.27
C LEU A 131 -5.32 -3.64 -7.95
N THR A 132 -6.40 -3.65 -7.16
CA THR A 132 -7.75 -3.85 -7.67
C THR A 132 -8.24 -2.65 -8.44
N VAL A 133 -8.18 -1.45 -7.84
CA VAL A 133 -8.62 -0.21 -8.50
C VAL A 133 -7.77 0.04 -9.75
N GLY A 134 -6.46 -0.20 -9.67
CA GLY A 134 -5.55 -0.07 -10.79
C GLY A 134 -5.93 -0.97 -11.97
N SER A 135 -6.10 -2.26 -11.72
CA SER A 135 -6.44 -3.23 -12.77
C SER A 135 -7.82 -2.97 -13.39
N VAL A 136 -8.81 -2.61 -12.56
CA VAL A 136 -10.19 -2.38 -12.99
C VAL A 136 -10.35 -1.07 -13.74
N MET A 137 -9.75 0.02 -13.24
CA MET A 137 -9.99 1.36 -13.78
C MET A 137 -9.02 1.74 -14.90
N ARG A 138 -7.91 1.03 -15.05
CA ARG A 138 -6.93 1.25 -16.12
C ARG A 138 -7.58 1.31 -17.51
N PRO A 139 -8.31 0.30 -17.99
CA PRO A 139 -8.92 0.34 -19.32
C PRO A 139 -9.99 1.43 -19.46
N VAL A 140 -10.66 1.78 -18.36
CA VAL A 140 -11.66 2.86 -18.35
C VAL A 140 -10.98 4.23 -18.48
N THR A 141 -9.97 4.50 -17.66
CA THR A 141 -9.25 5.78 -17.67
C THR A 141 -8.49 6.02 -18.97
N ASP A 142 -7.93 4.97 -19.58
CA ASP A 142 -7.26 5.05 -20.88
C ASP A 142 -8.21 5.51 -21.98
N ARG A 143 -9.41 4.96 -22.01
CA ARG A 143 -10.44 5.34 -22.98
C ARG A 143 -10.78 6.84 -22.88
N TYR A 144 -10.72 7.42 -21.68
CA TYR A 144 -10.98 8.84 -21.46
C TYR A 144 -9.72 9.71 -21.44
N LYS A 145 -8.59 9.17 -21.88
CA LYS A 145 -7.31 9.88 -22.00
C LYS A 145 -6.88 10.55 -20.67
N VAL A 146 -7.03 9.81 -19.57
CA VAL A 146 -6.41 10.13 -18.29
C VAL A 146 -4.99 9.58 -18.30
N SER A 147 -3.99 10.38 -17.95
CA SER A 147 -2.61 9.91 -17.92
C SER A 147 -2.41 8.81 -16.87
N ARG A 148 -1.47 7.91 -17.12
CA ARG A 148 -1.11 6.85 -16.16
C ARG A 148 -0.63 7.43 -14.84
N ALA A 149 0.11 8.54 -14.90
CA ALA A 149 0.55 9.26 -13.71
C ALA A 149 -0.62 9.79 -12.88
N LYS A 150 -1.67 10.33 -13.55
CA LYS A 150 -2.88 10.83 -12.87
C LYS A 150 -3.68 9.68 -12.26
N LEU A 151 -3.81 8.56 -12.98
CA LEU A 151 -4.45 7.36 -12.45
C LEU A 151 -3.71 6.86 -11.20
N ALA A 152 -2.39 6.71 -11.28
CA ALA A 152 -1.56 6.28 -10.15
C ALA A 152 -1.71 7.23 -8.95
N TYR A 153 -1.71 8.54 -9.18
CA TYR A 153 -1.93 9.53 -8.13
C TYR A 153 -3.30 9.36 -7.44
N ILE A 154 -4.39 9.19 -8.21
CA ILE A 154 -5.74 9.02 -7.63
C ILE A 154 -5.80 7.72 -6.81
N ILE A 155 -5.22 6.65 -7.31
CA ILE A 155 -5.18 5.36 -6.61
C ILE A 155 -4.41 5.48 -5.29
N ASP A 156 -3.19 5.99 -5.34
CA ASP A 156 -2.33 6.17 -4.18
C ASP A 156 -2.97 7.09 -3.13
N ALA A 157 -3.50 8.23 -3.59
CA ALA A 157 -4.16 9.21 -2.74
C ALA A 157 -5.53 8.76 -2.17
N THR A 158 -6.08 7.64 -2.62
CA THR A 158 -7.32 7.06 -2.07
C THR A 158 -7.08 5.74 -1.34
N ALA A 159 -6.01 5.03 -1.60
CA ALA A 159 -5.75 3.75 -0.97
C ALA A 159 -5.37 3.90 0.52
N ALA A 160 -4.17 4.34 0.82
CA ALA A 160 -3.72 4.50 2.20
C ALA A 160 -4.54 5.52 3.01
N PRO A 161 -4.89 6.73 2.46
CA PRO A 161 -5.71 7.68 3.21
C PRO A 161 -7.09 7.16 3.60
N VAL A 162 -7.72 6.34 2.77
CA VAL A 162 -9.02 5.74 3.13
C VAL A 162 -8.83 4.64 4.17
N CYS A 163 -7.86 3.74 3.99
CA CYS A 163 -7.62 2.64 4.92
C CYS A 163 -7.25 3.12 6.32
N ILE A 164 -6.50 4.23 6.44
CA ILE A 164 -6.07 4.77 7.74
C ILE A 164 -7.18 5.52 8.50
N ILE A 165 -8.32 5.79 7.88
CA ILE A 165 -9.51 6.37 8.54
C ILE A 165 -10.70 5.40 8.56
N ALA A 166 -10.60 4.27 7.87
CA ALA A 166 -11.64 3.25 7.88
C ALA A 166 -11.55 2.41 9.16
N PRO A 167 -12.66 2.28 9.93
CA PRO A 167 -12.63 1.61 11.23
C PRO A 167 -12.39 0.10 11.14
N ILE A 168 -12.62 -0.50 9.97
CA ILE A 168 -12.39 -1.91 9.70
C ILE A 168 -11.41 -2.01 8.53
N SER A 169 -10.11 -1.97 8.84
CA SER A 169 -9.04 -2.02 7.85
C SER A 169 -7.80 -2.73 8.41
N SER A 170 -6.85 -3.06 7.54
CA SER A 170 -5.54 -3.58 7.95
C SER A 170 -4.82 -2.63 8.91
N TRP A 171 -4.95 -1.33 8.71
CA TRP A 171 -4.38 -0.30 9.60
C TRP A 171 -5.03 -0.27 10.97
N ALA A 172 -6.37 -0.41 11.06
CA ALA A 172 -7.06 -0.51 12.34
C ALA A 172 -6.61 -1.76 13.11
N ALA A 173 -6.43 -2.89 12.43
CA ALA A 173 -5.91 -4.11 13.02
C ALA A 173 -4.46 -3.94 13.52
N ALA A 174 -3.61 -3.29 12.72
CA ALA A 174 -2.23 -3.00 13.11
C ALA A 174 -2.14 -2.09 14.34
N VAL A 175 -2.90 -0.98 14.37
CA VAL A 175 -2.92 -0.07 15.52
C VAL A 175 -3.40 -0.80 16.78
N ASN A 176 -4.43 -1.65 16.66
CA ASN A 176 -4.93 -2.42 17.79
C ASN A 176 -3.86 -3.35 18.39
N SER A 177 -2.95 -3.88 17.59
CA SER A 177 -1.90 -4.77 18.07
C SER A 177 -0.78 -4.08 18.85
N TYR A 178 -0.66 -2.75 18.76
CA TYR A 178 0.35 -1.96 19.47
C TYR A 178 -0.13 -1.38 20.80
N VAL A 179 -1.41 -1.49 21.11
CA VAL A 179 -1.97 -0.95 22.36
C VAL A 179 -1.79 -2.01 23.47
N PRO A 180 -1.07 -1.70 24.57
CA PRO A 180 -0.91 -2.59 25.69
C PRO A 180 -2.25 -2.89 26.37
N ASP A 181 -2.40 -4.10 26.93
CA ASP A 181 -3.63 -4.56 27.60
C ASP A 181 -3.96 -3.71 28.84
N ASP A 182 -2.96 -3.09 29.45
CA ASP A 182 -3.10 -2.22 30.62
C ASP A 182 -3.34 -0.74 30.30
N ALA A 183 -3.45 -0.38 29.03
CA ALA A 183 -3.62 1.02 28.60
C ALA A 183 -4.97 1.66 28.98
N GLY A 184 -5.91 0.89 29.53
CA GLY A 184 -7.23 1.36 29.95
C GLY A 184 -8.19 1.75 28.80
N ILE A 185 -7.73 1.66 27.54
CA ILE A 185 -8.50 1.88 26.31
C ILE A 185 -8.22 0.74 25.34
N THR A 186 -9.20 0.37 24.53
CA THR A 186 -8.98 -0.61 23.47
C THR A 186 -8.29 0.04 22.27
N GLY A 187 -7.48 -0.72 21.53
CA GLY A 187 -6.85 -0.21 20.31
C GLY A 187 -7.87 0.29 19.28
N PHE A 188 -9.05 -0.33 19.23
CA PHE A 188 -10.15 0.14 18.39
C PHE A 188 -10.67 1.52 18.80
N GLN A 189 -10.84 1.76 20.11
CA GLN A 189 -11.24 3.09 20.62
C GLN A 189 -10.17 4.14 20.34
N LEU A 190 -8.89 3.78 20.53
CA LEU A 190 -7.77 4.66 20.19
C LEU A 190 -7.82 5.01 18.69
N PHE A 191 -7.94 4.01 17.83
CA PHE A 191 -8.01 4.23 16.39
C PHE A 191 -9.16 5.17 15.99
N LEU A 192 -10.37 4.92 16.49
CA LEU A 192 -11.52 5.80 16.21
C LEU A 192 -11.28 7.24 16.68
N SER A 193 -10.65 7.42 17.83
CA SER A 193 -10.36 8.75 18.36
C SER A 193 -9.33 9.53 17.56
N THR A 194 -8.45 8.84 16.81
CA THR A 194 -7.42 9.46 15.96
C THR A 194 -7.93 9.88 14.59
N ILE A 195 -9.04 9.33 14.10
CA ILE A 195 -9.58 9.62 12.76
C ILE A 195 -9.73 11.14 12.50
N PRO A 196 -10.39 11.94 13.36
CA PRO A 196 -10.58 13.37 13.11
C PRO A 196 -9.27 14.18 13.14
N TYR A 197 -8.21 13.64 13.72
CA TYR A 197 -6.90 14.28 13.79
C TYR A 197 -5.97 13.85 12.64
N ASN A 198 -6.40 12.87 11.83
CA ASN A 198 -5.63 12.44 10.66
C ASN A 198 -5.84 13.42 9.49
N LEU A 199 -5.27 14.62 9.66
CA LEU A 199 -5.39 15.72 8.70
C LEU A 199 -4.84 15.33 7.32
N TYR A 200 -3.78 14.51 7.27
CA TYR A 200 -3.22 14.03 6.01
C TYR A 200 -4.28 13.29 5.18
N ALA A 201 -4.92 12.29 5.75
CA ALA A 201 -5.90 11.48 5.04
C ALA A 201 -7.10 12.35 4.57
N ILE A 202 -7.65 13.17 5.47
CA ILE A 202 -8.79 14.03 5.17
C ILE A 202 -8.44 15.04 4.08
N LEU A 203 -7.33 15.76 4.22
CA LEU A 203 -6.92 16.78 3.24
C LEU A 203 -6.55 16.17 1.90
N THR A 204 -5.94 14.98 1.87
CA THR A 204 -5.61 14.28 0.63
C THR A 204 -6.87 13.89 -0.15
N LEU A 205 -7.88 13.34 0.52
CA LEU A 205 -9.16 13.01 -0.13
C LEU A 205 -9.88 14.26 -0.66
N VAL A 206 -9.90 15.33 0.13
CA VAL A 206 -10.45 16.64 -0.32
C VAL A 206 -9.68 17.16 -1.54
N MET A 207 -8.33 17.06 -1.53
CA MET A 207 -7.49 17.50 -2.63
C MET A 207 -7.75 16.69 -3.91
N VAL A 208 -7.90 15.36 -3.81
CA VAL A 208 -8.23 14.51 -4.97
C VAL A 208 -9.54 14.97 -5.62
N VAL A 209 -10.58 15.13 -4.80
CA VAL A 209 -11.89 15.60 -5.31
C VAL A 209 -11.78 17.01 -5.92
N PHE A 210 -11.08 17.91 -5.25
CA PHE A 210 -10.85 19.28 -5.72
C PHE A 210 -10.14 19.29 -7.09
N ILE A 211 -9.05 18.55 -7.25
CA ILE A 211 -8.30 18.44 -8.51
C ILE A 211 -9.18 17.88 -9.63
N ILE A 212 -9.99 16.86 -9.35
CA ILE A 212 -10.88 16.26 -10.33
C ILE A 212 -11.98 17.24 -10.76
N MET A 213 -12.58 17.93 -9.81
CA MET A 213 -13.69 18.85 -10.09
C MET A 213 -13.24 20.09 -10.84
N THR A 214 -12.10 20.67 -10.44
CA THR A 214 -11.54 21.87 -11.08
C THR A 214 -10.83 21.58 -12.40
N GLY A 215 -10.26 20.36 -12.54
CA GLY A 215 -9.38 19.99 -13.65
C GLY A 215 -8.02 20.68 -13.60
N LEU A 216 -7.61 21.17 -12.43
CA LEU A 216 -6.31 21.79 -12.22
C LEU A 216 -5.23 20.71 -12.10
N ASP A 217 -4.18 20.88 -12.88
CA ASP A 217 -3.00 20.04 -12.85
C ASP A 217 -1.76 20.90 -12.63
N PHE A 218 -0.89 20.47 -11.73
CA PHE A 218 0.30 21.21 -11.32
C PHE A 218 1.58 20.50 -11.77
N GLY A 219 2.64 21.27 -12.02
CA GLY A 219 3.98 20.77 -12.29
C GLY A 219 4.02 19.72 -13.39
N LEU A 220 4.67 18.60 -13.13
CA LEU A 220 4.81 17.49 -14.08
C LEU A 220 3.46 16.83 -14.43
N MET A 221 2.50 16.78 -13.51
CA MET A 221 1.18 16.21 -13.79
C MET A 221 0.49 16.91 -14.95
N LYS A 222 0.64 18.24 -15.08
CA LYS A 222 0.11 19.02 -16.21
C LYS A 222 0.74 18.58 -17.55
N VAL A 223 2.02 18.18 -17.55
CA VAL A 223 2.69 17.66 -18.73
C VAL A 223 2.11 16.30 -19.11
N HIS A 224 1.98 15.39 -18.15
CA HIS A 224 1.40 14.06 -18.35
C HIS A 224 -0.04 14.15 -18.89
N GLU A 225 -0.88 14.99 -18.31
CA GLU A 225 -2.26 15.16 -18.74
C GLU A 225 -2.39 15.78 -20.14
N ARG A 226 -1.50 16.71 -20.48
CA ARG A 226 -1.45 17.29 -21.82
C ARG A 226 -1.01 16.26 -22.88
N ASN A 227 -0.05 15.41 -22.56
CA ASN A 227 0.41 14.35 -23.46
C ASN A 227 -0.67 13.27 -23.61
N ALA A 228 -1.32 12.88 -22.52
CA ALA A 228 -2.44 11.94 -22.55
C ALA A 228 -3.61 12.44 -23.42
N ALA A 229 -3.90 13.75 -23.43
CA ALA A 229 -4.91 14.33 -24.31
C ALA A 229 -4.56 14.13 -25.80
N ARG A 230 -3.26 14.05 -26.15
CA ARG A 230 -2.73 13.77 -27.50
C ARG A 230 -2.66 12.28 -27.83
N GLY A 231 -2.92 11.39 -26.85
CA GLY A 231 -2.85 9.94 -26.99
C GLY A 231 -1.64 9.29 -26.33
N ASP A 232 -0.65 10.05 -25.87
CA ASP A 232 0.50 9.52 -25.13
C ASP A 232 0.20 9.47 -23.63
N LEU A 233 -0.27 8.31 -23.17
CA LEU A 233 -0.67 8.10 -21.77
C LEU A 233 0.53 8.01 -20.80
N PHE A 234 1.72 7.75 -21.32
CA PHE A 234 2.94 7.49 -20.53
C PHE A 234 3.95 8.64 -20.52
N THR A 235 3.78 9.64 -21.39
CA THR A 235 4.73 10.75 -21.56
C THR A 235 6.11 10.26 -22.00
N SER A 236 6.22 9.81 -23.26
CA SER A 236 7.43 9.39 -23.98
C SER A 236 8.31 8.35 -23.24
N GLY A 237 8.21 7.11 -23.64
CA GLY A 237 9.03 5.98 -23.20
C GLY A 237 8.30 4.74 -22.79
N GLY A 238 6.96 4.74 -22.89
CA GLY A 238 6.13 3.61 -22.44
C GLY A 238 5.88 2.51 -23.45
N GLU A 239 6.48 2.52 -24.63
CA GLU A 239 6.28 1.47 -25.65
C GLU A 239 6.74 0.08 -25.18
N GLU A 240 7.68 0.01 -24.25
CA GLU A 240 8.14 -1.26 -23.66
C GLU A 240 7.15 -1.89 -22.66
N PHE A 241 6.27 -1.10 -22.06
CA PHE A 241 5.31 -1.59 -21.06
C PHE A 241 3.96 -2.04 -21.66
N ASP A 242 3.67 -1.71 -22.91
CA ASP A 242 2.43 -2.12 -23.59
C ASP A 242 2.46 -3.58 -24.08
N GLN A 243 3.58 -4.29 -23.90
CA GLN A 243 3.72 -5.70 -24.28
C GLN A 243 3.19 -6.68 -23.24
N VAL A 244 2.79 -6.26 -22.06
CA VAL A 244 1.91 -7.06 -21.23
C VAL A 244 0.50 -6.90 -21.83
N LYS A 245 0.26 -7.59 -22.95
CA LYS A 245 -1.09 -7.88 -23.39
C LYS A 245 -1.81 -8.45 -22.19
N ASP A 246 -2.79 -7.71 -21.67
CA ASP A 246 -3.84 -8.30 -20.87
C ASP A 246 -4.39 -9.43 -21.76
N GLU A 247 -3.91 -10.65 -21.53
CA GLU A 247 -4.61 -11.81 -22.07
C GLU A 247 -6.03 -11.64 -21.57
N GLU A 248 -6.94 -11.39 -22.50
CA GLU A 248 -8.37 -11.37 -22.23
C GLU A 248 -8.73 -12.75 -21.71
N ILE A 249 -8.51 -12.96 -20.42
CA ILE A 249 -9.09 -14.08 -19.71
C ILE A 249 -10.58 -13.76 -19.68
N SER A 250 -11.28 -14.20 -20.73
CA SER A 250 -12.73 -14.09 -20.76
C SER A 250 -13.25 -14.87 -19.55
N ALA A 251 -14.24 -14.35 -18.84
CA ALA A 251 -14.89 -15.06 -17.74
C ALA A 251 -15.39 -16.46 -18.17
N LEU A 252 -15.59 -16.68 -19.47
CA LEU A 252 -15.91 -17.97 -20.10
C LEU A 252 -14.73 -18.96 -20.13
N SER A 253 -13.46 -18.50 -20.10
CA SER A 253 -12.32 -19.42 -20.11
C SER A 253 -12.14 -20.18 -18.80
N LEU A 254 -12.69 -19.68 -17.70
CA LEU A 254 -12.67 -20.38 -16.43
C LEU A 254 -13.64 -21.56 -16.36
N ILE A 255 -14.70 -21.55 -17.17
CA ILE A 255 -15.64 -22.67 -17.28
C ILE A 255 -14.98 -23.85 -18.02
N HIS A 256 -14.06 -23.59 -18.92
CA HIS A 256 -13.33 -24.64 -19.67
C HIS A 256 -12.17 -25.28 -18.90
N ILE A 257 -11.69 -24.69 -17.82
CA ILE A 257 -10.64 -25.31 -16.98
C ILE A 257 -11.21 -26.50 -16.15
N SER A 258 -12.53 -26.57 -15.99
CA SER A 258 -13.19 -27.65 -15.25
C SER A 258 -13.72 -28.78 -16.14
N GLU A 259 -13.62 -28.70 -17.48
CA GLU A 259 -13.95 -29.83 -18.31
C GLU A 259 -12.78 -30.82 -18.35
N PRO A 260 -12.98 -32.07 -17.87
CA PRO A 260 -12.00 -33.11 -18.07
C PRO A 260 -11.85 -33.36 -19.58
N THR A 261 -10.61 -33.27 -20.05
CA THR A 261 -10.26 -33.68 -21.41
C THR A 261 -10.85 -35.08 -21.68
N ARG A 262 -11.90 -35.15 -22.47
CA ARG A 262 -12.38 -36.43 -23.00
C ARG A 262 -11.38 -36.91 -24.04
N PRO A 263 -11.04 -38.21 -24.01
CA PRO A 263 -10.11 -38.82 -24.93
C PRO A 263 -10.58 -38.78 -26.38
#